data_5ba95b8fca7d8e1bef1239cd7ebfc07d
#
_entry.id   5ba95b8fca7d8e1bef1239cd7ebfc07d
#
_cell.length_a   1.000
_cell.length_b   1.000
_cell.length_c   1.000
_cell.angle_alpha   90.00
_cell.angle_beta   90.00
_cell.angle_gamma   90.00
#
_symmetry.space_group_name_H-M   'P 1'
#
loop_
_entity.id
_entity.type
_entity.pdbx_description
1 polymer ?
#
loop_
_entity_poly.entity_id
_entity_poly.type
_entity_poly.pdbx_seq_one_letter_code
_entity_poly.pdbx_strand_id
1 'polypeptide(L)'
;MKRVFLAALASCAAAVLGAQEPTQPQTITLTLDQAIEIALNENPTIRIADMEIERQDYVRKETVGNLLPSLSGSGQYSYAIIKQKMSKSGLSFGADNTVTVAANLNVPLFVPSVYASLKLNDAQIAEAVESARSSRVNMVNEVRKAYYNMLLLQESLDVLRESEKIMQETVDNTRMMYEAELGSEYDYITAQSNLSAIMPNIIQTEGSIEVADLYMHMLLSLPNDVEITFVGDLDYYSEDIVNSTGYYSTDVSNNSD
;
A
#
# COMPACT_ATOMS: atom_id res chain seq x y z
N MET A 1 -11.27 37.16 -43.01
CA MET A 1 -10.41 36.11 -42.46
C MET A 1 -10.62 35.77 -40.97
N LYS A 2 -11.42 36.51 -40.21
CA LYS A 2 -11.68 36.20 -38.75
C LYS A 2 -12.87 35.23 -38.50
N ARG A 3 -13.68 34.88 -39.50
CA ARG A 3 -14.85 34.01 -39.35
C ARG A 3 -14.60 32.54 -39.68
N VAL A 4 -13.44 32.21 -40.28
CA VAL A 4 -13.08 30.83 -40.64
C VAL A 4 -12.29 30.15 -39.48
N PHE A 5 -11.64 30.94 -38.62
CA PHE A 5 -10.93 30.41 -37.45
C PHE A 5 -11.81 29.99 -36.27
N LEU A 6 -13.02 30.51 -36.16
CA LEU A 6 -13.97 30.15 -35.11
C LEU A 6 -14.71 28.82 -35.40
N ALA A 7 -14.84 28.44 -36.65
CA ALA A 7 -15.48 27.19 -37.05
C ALA A 7 -14.58 25.97 -36.89
N ALA A 8 -13.25 26.15 -36.95
CA ALA A 8 -12.28 25.07 -36.76
C ALA A 8 -12.04 24.70 -35.26
N LEU A 9 -12.27 25.66 -34.35
CA LEU A 9 -12.18 25.39 -32.89
C LEU A 9 -13.40 24.67 -32.31
N ALA A 10 -14.57 24.86 -32.92
CA ALA A 10 -15.81 24.19 -32.49
C ALA A 10 -15.86 22.71 -32.92
N SER A 11 -15.13 22.33 -33.99
CA SER A 11 -15.08 20.94 -34.49
C SER A 11 -14.13 20.03 -33.68
N CYS A 12 -13.13 20.59 -33.01
CA CYS A 12 -12.23 19.79 -32.13
C CYS A 12 -12.78 19.51 -30.74
N ALA A 13 -13.76 20.28 -30.26
CA ALA A 13 -14.38 20.06 -28.96
C ALA A 13 -15.45 18.95 -28.94
N ALA A 14 -15.95 18.51 -30.10
CA ALA A 14 -16.95 17.46 -30.19
C ALA A 14 -16.38 16.03 -30.29
N ALA A 15 -15.05 15.86 -30.44
CA ALA A 15 -14.42 14.56 -30.59
C ALA A 15 -13.90 13.95 -29.27
N VAL A 16 -14.07 14.62 -28.13
CA VAL A 16 -13.61 14.15 -26.80
C VAL A 16 -14.72 13.57 -25.93
N LEU A 17 -15.98 13.62 -26.40
CA LEU A 17 -17.09 12.85 -25.82
C LEU A 17 -17.15 11.46 -26.48
N GLY A 18 -16.01 10.76 -26.52
CA GLY A 18 -15.97 9.33 -26.72
C GLY A 18 -16.66 8.67 -25.55
N ALA A 19 -17.77 7.99 -25.81
CA ALA A 19 -18.51 7.17 -24.88
C ALA A 19 -17.53 6.33 -24.06
N GLN A 20 -17.48 6.56 -22.76
CA GLN A 20 -17.03 5.52 -21.82
C GLN A 20 -18.07 4.41 -21.95
N GLU A 21 -17.76 3.38 -22.73
CA GLU A 21 -18.45 2.11 -22.63
C GLU A 21 -18.38 1.69 -21.14
N PRO A 22 -19.49 1.26 -20.54
CA PRO A 22 -19.45 0.70 -19.21
C PRO A 22 -18.50 -0.50 -19.27
N THR A 23 -17.33 -0.35 -18.69
CA THR A 23 -16.36 -1.44 -18.54
C THR A 23 -17.09 -2.52 -17.78
N GLN A 24 -17.36 -3.66 -18.41
CA GLN A 24 -17.89 -4.83 -17.69
C GLN A 24 -16.91 -5.16 -16.58
N PRO A 25 -17.37 -5.41 -15.36
CA PRO A 25 -16.49 -5.81 -14.27
C PRO A 25 -15.67 -7.02 -14.75
N GLN A 26 -14.36 -6.87 -14.75
CA GLN A 26 -13.47 -7.98 -15.08
C GLN A 26 -13.43 -8.88 -13.86
N THR A 27 -14.03 -10.05 -13.95
CA THR A 27 -13.94 -11.08 -12.91
C THR A 27 -12.61 -11.81 -13.08
N ILE A 28 -11.76 -11.74 -12.06
CA ILE A 28 -10.47 -12.44 -12.02
C ILE A 28 -10.57 -13.56 -10.99
N THR A 29 -10.31 -14.78 -11.45
CA THR A 29 -10.21 -15.94 -10.57
C THR A 29 -8.77 -16.08 -10.08
N LEU A 30 -8.55 -16.00 -8.76
CA LEU A 30 -7.23 -16.02 -8.15
C LEU A 30 -7.03 -17.25 -7.27
N THR A 31 -5.89 -17.91 -7.45
CA THR A 31 -5.36 -18.86 -6.47
C THR A 31 -4.45 -18.13 -5.48
N LEU A 32 -4.12 -18.75 -4.35
CA LEU A 32 -3.23 -18.19 -3.33
C LEU A 32 -1.87 -17.79 -3.93
N ASP A 33 -1.27 -18.65 -4.75
CA ASP A 33 0.05 -18.39 -5.35
C ASP A 33 0.00 -17.20 -6.32
N GLN A 34 -1.06 -17.11 -7.12
CA GLN A 34 -1.26 -15.97 -8.02
C GLN A 34 -1.47 -14.65 -7.25
N ALA A 35 -2.22 -14.70 -6.15
CA ALA A 35 -2.41 -13.52 -5.30
C ALA A 35 -1.07 -13.05 -4.69
N ILE A 36 -0.23 -13.98 -4.21
CA ILE A 36 1.11 -13.67 -3.71
C ILE A 36 1.98 -13.07 -4.81
N GLU A 37 1.99 -13.63 -6.00
CA GLU A 37 2.78 -13.13 -7.12
C GLU A 37 2.37 -11.71 -7.51
N ILE A 38 1.08 -11.43 -7.63
CA ILE A 38 0.55 -10.09 -7.92
C ILE A 38 0.98 -9.09 -6.83
N ALA A 39 0.78 -9.45 -5.55
CA ALA A 39 1.15 -8.57 -4.45
C ALA A 39 2.65 -8.25 -4.43
N LEU A 40 3.52 -9.23 -4.68
CA LEU A 40 4.97 -9.01 -4.70
C LEU A 40 5.43 -8.13 -5.88
N ASN A 41 4.71 -8.15 -7.00
CA ASN A 41 5.06 -7.38 -8.19
C ASN A 41 4.45 -5.97 -8.19
N GLU A 42 3.19 -5.84 -7.74
CA GLU A 42 2.42 -4.61 -7.92
C GLU A 42 2.29 -3.78 -6.64
N ASN A 43 2.49 -4.37 -5.46
CA ASN A 43 2.25 -3.66 -4.21
C ASN A 43 3.25 -2.50 -4.01
N PRO A 44 2.76 -1.27 -3.76
CA PRO A 44 3.60 -0.10 -3.56
C PRO A 44 4.61 -0.24 -2.41
N THR A 45 4.30 -1.00 -1.36
CA THR A 45 5.20 -1.20 -0.21
C THR A 45 6.47 -1.93 -0.64
N ILE A 46 6.36 -2.93 -1.50
CA ILE A 46 7.52 -3.66 -2.05
C ILE A 46 8.34 -2.75 -2.96
N ARG A 47 7.67 -1.97 -3.82
CA ARG A 47 8.35 -1.00 -4.70
C ARG A 47 9.09 0.08 -3.91
N ILE A 48 8.51 0.55 -2.81
CA ILE A 48 9.17 1.52 -1.90
C ILE A 48 10.41 0.89 -1.27
N ALA A 49 10.34 -0.37 -0.82
CA ALA A 49 11.48 -1.06 -0.25
C ALA A 49 12.63 -1.24 -1.26
N ASP A 50 12.31 -1.54 -2.53
CA ASP A 50 13.31 -1.63 -3.60
C ASP A 50 13.92 -0.26 -3.95
N MET A 51 13.10 0.79 -4.02
CA MET A 51 13.61 2.15 -4.23
C MET A 51 14.46 2.65 -3.06
N GLU A 52 14.23 2.16 -1.84
CA GLU A 52 15.08 2.50 -0.68
C GLU A 52 16.50 1.94 -0.84
N ILE A 53 16.67 0.75 -1.41
CA ILE A 53 17.99 0.20 -1.74
C ILE A 53 18.70 1.11 -2.76
N GLU A 54 17.98 1.53 -3.79
CA GLU A 54 18.52 2.44 -4.81
C GLU A 54 18.89 3.80 -4.20
N ARG A 55 18.05 4.32 -3.30
CA ARG A 55 18.32 5.57 -2.57
C ARG A 55 19.61 5.47 -1.77
N GLN A 56 19.86 4.37 -1.07
CA GLN A 56 21.09 4.17 -0.31
C GLN A 56 22.32 4.09 -1.22
N ASP A 57 22.21 3.50 -2.41
CA ASP A 57 23.29 3.50 -3.39
C ASP A 57 23.62 4.93 -3.89
N TYR A 58 22.60 5.78 -4.09
CA TYR A 58 22.84 7.21 -4.43
C TYR A 58 23.47 7.98 -3.27
N VAL A 59 23.10 7.71 -2.01
CA VAL A 59 23.76 8.32 -0.83
C VAL A 59 25.24 7.93 -0.78
N ARG A 60 25.55 6.68 -1.13
CA ARG A 60 26.94 6.23 -1.26
C ARG A 60 27.70 7.00 -2.37
N LYS A 61 27.07 7.19 -3.54
CA LYS A 61 27.63 7.96 -4.65
C LYS A 61 27.83 9.43 -4.26
N GLU A 62 26.91 10.03 -3.53
CA GLU A 62 27.05 11.38 -2.96
C GLU A 62 28.24 11.47 -2.04
N THR A 63 28.43 10.47 -1.16
CA THR A 63 29.59 10.41 -0.26
C THR A 63 30.92 10.32 -1.05
N VAL A 64 30.95 9.56 -2.14
CA VAL A 64 32.11 9.56 -3.06
C VAL A 64 32.31 10.95 -3.69
N GLY A 65 31.23 11.67 -4.02
CA GLY A 65 31.29 13.03 -4.54
C GLY A 65 32.02 14.01 -3.63
N ASN A 66 32.03 13.78 -2.32
CA ASN A 66 32.77 14.61 -1.36
C ASN A 66 34.32 14.46 -1.46
N LEU A 67 34.80 13.48 -2.23
CA LEU A 67 36.23 13.36 -2.59
C LEU A 67 36.60 14.12 -3.87
N LEU A 68 35.60 14.62 -4.61
CA LEU A 68 35.84 15.36 -5.84
C LEU A 68 36.11 16.85 -5.56
N PRO A 69 36.88 17.53 -6.44
CA PRO A 69 37.05 19.00 -6.36
C PRO A 69 35.69 19.70 -6.43
N SER A 70 35.47 20.64 -5.50
CA SER A 70 34.28 21.50 -5.52
C SER A 70 34.63 22.95 -5.89
N LEU A 71 33.88 23.51 -6.81
CA LEU A 71 33.97 24.90 -7.21
C LEU A 71 32.72 25.66 -6.75
N SER A 72 32.92 26.70 -5.93
CA SER A 72 31.82 27.54 -5.48
C SER A 72 32.06 28.99 -5.89
N GLY A 73 31.02 29.68 -6.35
CA GLY A 73 31.01 31.10 -6.66
C GLY A 73 30.09 31.84 -5.69
N SER A 74 30.55 32.98 -5.17
CA SER A 74 29.70 33.82 -4.34
C SER A 74 29.79 35.28 -4.83
N GLY A 75 28.64 35.96 -4.82
CA GLY A 75 28.53 37.38 -5.10
C GLY A 75 27.76 38.05 -3.97
N GLN A 76 28.36 39.10 -3.41
CA GLN A 76 27.75 39.89 -2.35
C GLN A 76 27.74 41.35 -2.73
N TYR A 77 26.60 42.00 -2.61
CA TYR A 77 26.46 43.45 -2.67
C TYR A 77 26.14 43.99 -1.27
N SER A 78 26.88 44.94 -0.78
CA SER A 78 26.61 45.61 0.49
C SER A 78 26.57 47.14 0.30
N TYR A 79 25.55 47.77 0.86
CA TYR A 79 25.36 49.19 0.92
C TYR A 79 25.48 49.67 2.38
N ALA A 80 26.43 50.57 2.65
CA ALA A 80 26.65 51.12 3.98
C ALA A 80 25.73 52.32 4.24
N ILE A 81 24.65 52.12 4.99
CA ILE A 81 23.70 53.16 5.40
C ILE A 81 24.38 54.10 6.41
N ILE A 82 25.24 53.61 7.28
CA ILE A 82 25.98 54.35 8.29
C ILE A 82 27.46 54.07 8.15
N LYS A 83 28.23 55.11 7.86
CA LYS A 83 29.70 55.00 7.79
C LYS A 83 30.33 55.10 9.17
N GLN A 84 31.36 54.32 9.41
CA GLN A 84 32.16 54.46 10.62
C GLN A 84 32.92 55.79 10.60
N LYS A 85 32.71 56.62 11.62
CA LYS A 85 33.46 57.88 11.84
C LYS A 85 34.59 57.62 12.80
N MET A 86 35.76 58.04 12.44
CA MET A 86 36.95 58.04 13.33
C MET A 86 36.81 59.13 14.37
N SER A 87 36.79 58.75 15.67
CA SER A 87 36.41 59.63 16.82
C SER A 87 37.19 60.94 17.01
N LYS A 88 38.33 61.12 16.37
CA LYS A 88 39.16 62.31 16.54
C LYS A 88 39.26 63.24 15.32
N SER A 89 38.86 62.85 14.15
CA SER A 89 39.05 63.66 12.92
C SER A 89 37.79 63.92 12.11
N GLY A 90 36.64 63.35 12.49
CA GLY A 90 35.36 63.50 11.77
C GLY A 90 35.35 62.91 10.35
N LEU A 91 36.46 62.32 9.92
CA LEU A 91 36.54 61.61 8.62
C LEU A 91 35.80 60.31 8.62
N SER A 92 34.91 60.18 7.66
CA SER A 92 34.20 58.90 7.43
C SER A 92 35.00 57.99 6.48
N PHE A 93 35.29 56.75 6.92
CA PHE A 93 35.99 55.78 6.10
C PHE A 93 35.01 54.72 5.64
N GLY A 94 35.15 54.22 4.42
CA GLY A 94 34.37 53.13 3.82
C GLY A 94 33.69 53.54 2.51
N ALA A 95 33.53 52.59 1.61
CA ALA A 95 32.77 52.76 0.38
C ALA A 95 31.28 52.69 0.67
N ASP A 96 30.47 53.50 -0.02
CA ASP A 96 29.01 53.48 0.08
C ASP A 96 28.44 52.15 -0.48
N ASN A 97 29.07 51.68 -1.53
CA ASN A 97 28.70 50.47 -2.24
C ASN A 97 29.91 49.54 -2.32
N THR A 98 29.76 48.31 -1.91
CA THR A 98 30.80 47.30 -2.06
C THR A 98 30.21 46.08 -2.77
N VAL A 99 30.84 45.69 -3.85
CA VAL A 99 30.54 44.44 -4.56
C VAL A 99 31.73 43.52 -4.36
N THR A 100 31.48 42.37 -3.79
CA THR A 100 32.47 41.30 -3.60
C THR A 100 32.08 40.11 -4.44
N VAL A 101 32.95 39.68 -5.32
CA VAL A 101 32.80 38.44 -6.09
C VAL A 101 33.98 37.55 -5.73
N ALA A 102 33.66 36.30 -5.33
CA ALA A 102 34.67 35.32 -4.98
C ALA A 102 34.39 33.98 -5.68
N ALA A 103 35.42 33.32 -6.15
CA ALA A 103 35.39 31.96 -6.63
C ALA A 103 36.36 31.14 -5.78
N ASN A 104 35.85 30.04 -5.20
CA ASN A 104 36.65 29.16 -4.35
C ASN A 104 36.68 27.75 -4.97
N LEU A 105 37.89 27.26 -5.19
CA LEU A 105 38.14 25.88 -5.58
C LEU A 105 38.67 25.10 -4.36
N ASN A 106 37.93 24.10 -3.89
CA ASN A 106 38.35 23.24 -2.82
C ASN A 106 38.65 21.85 -3.35
N VAL A 107 39.90 21.38 -3.12
CA VAL A 107 40.37 20.08 -3.55
C VAL A 107 40.71 19.24 -2.30
N PRO A 108 39.86 18.30 -1.88
CA PRO A 108 40.17 17.43 -0.76
C PRO A 108 41.27 16.43 -1.15
N LEU A 109 42.44 16.51 -0.49
CA LEU A 109 43.55 15.59 -0.77
C LEU A 109 43.42 14.27 0.03
N PHE A 110 43.01 14.35 1.28
CA PHE A 110 42.81 13.20 2.15
C PHE A 110 41.78 13.54 3.23
N VAL A 111 40.66 12.77 3.25
CA VAL A 111 39.57 12.96 4.20
C VAL A 111 39.19 11.64 4.83
N PRO A 112 39.82 11.25 5.96
CA PRO A 112 39.58 9.95 6.61
C PRO A 112 38.12 9.70 6.97
N SER A 113 37.37 10.76 7.33
CA SER A 113 35.96 10.66 7.68
C SER A 113 35.09 10.18 6.50
N VAL A 114 35.44 10.54 5.26
CA VAL A 114 34.70 10.09 4.07
C VAL A 114 34.89 8.59 3.87
N TYR A 115 36.10 8.05 4.09
CA TYR A 115 36.33 6.61 4.01
C TYR A 115 35.57 5.82 5.09
N ALA A 116 35.46 6.39 6.30
CA ALA A 116 34.62 5.81 7.35
C ALA A 116 33.12 5.86 6.97
N SER A 117 32.66 6.98 6.41
CA SER A 117 31.29 7.12 5.93
C SER A 117 30.96 6.16 4.78
N LEU A 118 31.90 5.87 3.88
CA LEU A 118 31.68 4.88 2.81
C LEU A 118 31.43 3.48 3.37
N LYS A 119 32.18 3.07 4.41
CA LYS A 119 31.94 1.78 5.10
C LYS A 119 30.56 1.75 5.79
N LEU A 120 30.15 2.88 6.37
CA LEU A 120 28.81 3.02 6.96
C LEU A 120 27.73 2.90 5.88
N ASN A 121 27.91 3.56 4.75
CA ASN A 121 26.95 3.49 3.63
C ASN A 121 26.85 2.06 3.07
N ASP A 122 27.97 1.33 2.97
CA ASP A 122 27.96 -0.09 2.54
C ASP A 122 27.14 -0.95 3.52
N ALA A 123 27.24 -0.71 4.83
CA ALA A 123 26.42 -1.38 5.85
C ALA A 123 24.94 -0.99 5.76
N GLN A 124 24.64 0.30 5.47
CA GLN A 124 23.27 0.78 5.29
C GLN A 124 22.61 0.19 4.03
N ILE A 125 23.37 -0.01 2.95
CA ILE A 125 22.86 -0.72 1.76
C ILE A 125 22.52 -2.18 2.12
N ALA A 126 23.38 -2.86 2.87
CA ALA A 126 23.11 -4.23 3.32
C ALA A 126 21.85 -4.30 4.21
N GLU A 127 21.69 -3.34 5.14
CA GLU A 127 20.48 -3.19 5.95
C GLU A 127 19.23 -2.98 5.09
N ALA A 128 19.27 -2.09 4.08
CA ALA A 128 18.17 -1.83 3.19
C ALA A 128 17.76 -3.09 2.39
N VAL A 129 18.73 -3.90 1.96
CA VAL A 129 18.48 -5.18 1.27
C VAL A 129 17.76 -6.16 2.18
N GLU A 130 18.20 -6.31 3.44
CA GLU A 130 17.53 -7.21 4.39
C GLU A 130 16.15 -6.68 4.79
N SER A 131 15.98 -5.37 4.94
CA SER A 131 14.70 -4.75 5.18
C SER A 131 13.71 -4.98 4.03
N ALA A 132 14.16 -4.89 2.78
CA ALA A 132 13.35 -5.21 1.61
C ALA A 132 12.96 -6.70 1.58
N ARG A 133 13.88 -7.60 1.97
CA ARG A 133 13.58 -9.03 2.11
C ARG A 133 12.53 -9.29 3.18
N SER A 134 12.65 -8.64 4.34
CA SER A 134 11.64 -8.71 5.42
C SER A 134 10.28 -8.21 4.94
N SER A 135 10.23 -7.09 4.22
CA SER A 135 8.99 -6.55 3.65
C SER A 135 8.31 -7.54 2.71
N ARG A 136 9.06 -8.27 1.88
CA ARG A 136 8.51 -9.32 1.00
C ARG A 136 7.95 -10.51 1.81
N VAL A 137 8.66 -10.97 2.82
CA VAL A 137 8.18 -12.06 3.70
C VAL A 137 6.90 -11.65 4.43
N ASN A 138 6.85 -10.44 4.96
CA ASN A 138 5.67 -9.91 5.63
C ASN A 138 4.49 -9.78 4.66
N MET A 139 4.71 -9.30 3.43
CA MET A 139 3.68 -9.20 2.40
C MET A 139 3.08 -10.58 2.07
N VAL A 140 3.93 -11.60 1.89
CA VAL A 140 3.46 -12.98 1.65
C VAL A 140 2.58 -13.46 2.82
N ASN A 141 2.99 -13.19 4.07
CA ASN A 141 2.21 -13.57 5.23
C ASN A 141 0.87 -12.83 5.33
N GLU A 142 0.85 -11.54 5.00
CA GLU A 142 -0.38 -10.74 4.99
C GLU A 142 -1.35 -11.22 3.92
N VAL A 143 -0.88 -11.47 2.70
CA VAL A 143 -1.71 -12.01 1.61
C VAL A 143 -2.27 -13.38 1.99
N ARG A 144 -1.45 -14.28 2.55
CA ARG A 144 -1.92 -15.59 3.02
C ARG A 144 -3.02 -15.47 4.06
N LYS A 145 -2.81 -14.64 5.07
CA LYS A 145 -3.81 -14.42 6.13
C LYS A 145 -5.11 -13.84 5.57
N ALA A 146 -5.02 -12.86 4.68
CA ALA A 146 -6.18 -12.25 4.06
C ALA A 146 -6.93 -13.25 3.17
N TYR A 147 -6.22 -14.06 2.40
CA TYR A 147 -6.79 -15.09 1.54
C TYR A 147 -7.56 -16.17 2.33
N TYR A 148 -6.92 -16.73 3.38
CA TYR A 148 -7.59 -17.72 4.24
C TYR A 148 -8.73 -17.11 5.05
N ASN A 149 -8.63 -15.85 5.46
CA ASN A 149 -9.74 -15.17 6.11
C ASN A 149 -10.93 -14.99 5.17
N MET A 150 -10.70 -14.71 3.88
CA MET A 150 -11.76 -14.62 2.88
C MET A 150 -12.45 -15.96 2.69
N LEU A 151 -11.69 -17.05 2.52
CA LEU A 151 -12.27 -18.40 2.41
C LEU A 151 -13.08 -18.78 3.66
N LEU A 152 -12.57 -18.47 4.85
CA LEU A 152 -13.28 -18.74 6.11
C LEU A 152 -14.61 -17.96 6.19
N LEU A 153 -14.62 -16.70 5.78
CA LEU A 153 -15.83 -15.89 5.78
C LEU A 153 -16.87 -16.40 4.77
N GLN A 154 -16.43 -16.83 3.58
CA GLN A 154 -17.30 -17.42 2.57
C GLN A 154 -17.92 -18.72 3.08
N GLU A 155 -17.13 -19.65 3.63
CA GLU A 155 -17.62 -20.90 4.20
C GLU A 155 -18.57 -20.64 5.39
N SER A 156 -18.23 -19.67 6.24
CA SER A 156 -19.10 -19.27 7.36
C SER A 156 -20.44 -18.73 6.88
N LEU A 157 -20.46 -17.97 5.79
CA LEU A 157 -21.70 -17.46 5.20
C LEU A 157 -22.55 -18.61 4.64
N ASP A 158 -21.94 -19.58 3.98
CA ASP A 158 -22.64 -20.73 3.42
C ASP A 158 -23.28 -21.59 4.52
N VAL A 159 -22.58 -21.81 5.63
CA VAL A 159 -23.12 -22.50 6.83
C VAL A 159 -24.29 -21.72 7.45
N LEU A 160 -24.17 -20.39 7.54
CA LEU A 160 -25.25 -19.55 8.07
C LEU A 160 -26.48 -19.56 7.17
N ARG A 161 -26.31 -19.53 5.85
CA ARG A 161 -27.40 -19.60 4.88
C ARG A 161 -28.09 -20.96 4.89
N GLU A 162 -27.34 -22.06 5.04
CA GLU A 162 -27.95 -23.39 5.18
C GLU A 162 -28.70 -23.50 6.51
N SER A 163 -28.18 -22.90 7.60
CA SER A 163 -28.87 -22.82 8.88
C SER A 163 -30.17 -22.01 8.80
N GLU A 164 -30.14 -20.86 8.07
CA GLU A 164 -31.31 -20.04 7.78
C GLU A 164 -32.40 -20.87 7.09
N LYS A 165 -32.02 -21.62 6.05
CA LYS A 165 -32.94 -22.49 5.30
C LYS A 165 -33.59 -23.55 6.19
N ILE A 166 -32.81 -24.22 7.04
CA ILE A 166 -33.33 -25.21 8.00
C ILE A 166 -34.31 -24.56 9.00
N MET A 167 -33.96 -23.36 9.50
CA MET A 167 -34.86 -22.62 10.42
C MET A 167 -36.12 -22.16 9.71
N GLN A 168 -36.04 -21.74 8.43
CA GLN A 168 -37.22 -21.41 7.63
C GLN A 168 -38.16 -22.61 7.44
N GLU A 169 -37.59 -23.79 7.10
CA GLU A 169 -38.36 -25.02 7.01
C GLU A 169 -39.04 -25.38 8.35
N THR A 170 -38.38 -25.13 9.47
CA THR A 170 -38.94 -25.31 10.80
C THR A 170 -40.10 -24.36 11.07
N VAL A 171 -39.97 -23.08 10.68
CA VAL A 171 -41.08 -22.11 10.78
C VAL A 171 -42.27 -22.55 9.94
N ASP A 172 -42.03 -22.97 8.70
CA ASP A 172 -43.11 -23.42 7.82
C ASP A 172 -43.83 -24.69 8.35
N ASN A 173 -43.07 -25.63 8.90
CA ASN A 173 -43.63 -26.85 9.54
C ASN A 173 -44.45 -26.50 10.80
N THR A 174 -43.93 -25.70 11.70
CA THR A 174 -44.63 -25.28 12.94
C THR A 174 -45.86 -24.47 12.64
N ARG A 175 -45.82 -23.62 11.58
CA ARG A 175 -46.95 -22.85 11.06
C ARG A 175 -48.06 -23.79 10.56
N MET A 176 -47.75 -24.79 9.72
CA MET A 176 -48.71 -25.75 9.21
C MET A 176 -49.35 -26.56 10.35
N MET A 177 -48.56 -26.96 11.37
CA MET A 177 -49.10 -27.65 12.55
C MET A 177 -50.03 -26.76 13.37
N TYR A 178 -49.71 -25.50 13.55
CA TYR A 178 -50.55 -24.53 14.23
C TYR A 178 -51.88 -24.29 13.47
N GLU A 179 -51.80 -24.06 12.15
CA GLU A 179 -52.97 -23.85 11.30
C GLU A 179 -53.90 -25.08 11.24
N ALA A 180 -53.35 -26.27 11.42
CA ALA A 180 -54.09 -27.53 11.52
C ALA A 180 -54.63 -27.87 12.94
N GLU A 181 -54.43 -26.97 13.91
CA GLU A 181 -54.74 -27.15 15.34
C GLU A 181 -53.98 -28.35 16.00
N LEU A 182 -52.87 -28.77 15.40
CA LEU A 182 -52.00 -29.87 15.88
C LEU A 182 -50.76 -29.39 16.61
N GLY A 183 -50.48 -28.08 16.62
CA GLY A 183 -49.31 -27.47 17.22
C GLY A 183 -49.68 -26.26 18.08
N SER A 184 -48.73 -25.84 18.92
CA SER A 184 -48.87 -24.67 19.80
C SER A 184 -48.49 -23.39 19.07
N GLU A 185 -49.21 -22.28 19.31
CA GLU A 185 -48.80 -20.94 18.87
C GLU A 185 -47.42 -20.57 19.42
N TYR A 186 -47.10 -20.99 20.62
CA TYR A 186 -45.80 -20.79 21.24
C TYR A 186 -44.66 -21.40 20.44
N ASP A 187 -44.83 -22.62 19.90
CA ASP A 187 -43.83 -23.29 19.09
C ASP A 187 -43.59 -22.53 17.77
N TYR A 188 -44.64 -22.04 17.13
CA TYR A 188 -44.57 -21.24 15.92
C TYR A 188 -43.85 -19.89 16.17
N ILE A 189 -44.21 -19.15 17.23
CA ILE A 189 -43.58 -17.88 17.58
C ILE A 189 -42.11 -18.11 17.96
N THR A 190 -41.78 -19.17 18.65
CA THR A 190 -40.41 -19.56 19.01
C THR A 190 -39.56 -19.84 17.77
N ALA A 191 -40.08 -20.62 16.82
CA ALA A 191 -39.41 -20.91 15.56
C ALA A 191 -39.15 -19.63 14.75
N GLN A 192 -40.13 -18.72 14.68
CA GLN A 192 -40.00 -17.42 14.01
C GLN A 192 -38.96 -16.52 14.70
N SER A 193 -38.91 -16.53 16.02
CA SER A 193 -37.91 -15.79 16.79
C SER A 193 -36.50 -16.34 16.52
N ASN A 194 -36.31 -17.66 16.48
CA ASN A 194 -35.03 -18.27 16.16
C ASN A 194 -34.55 -17.93 14.75
N LEU A 195 -35.44 -17.99 13.76
CA LEU A 195 -35.13 -17.54 12.39
C LEU A 195 -34.70 -16.08 12.35
N SER A 196 -35.41 -15.21 13.08
CA SER A 196 -35.07 -13.78 13.14
C SER A 196 -33.71 -13.53 13.84
N ALA A 197 -33.29 -14.41 14.74
CA ALA A 197 -32.04 -14.29 15.48
C ALA A 197 -30.79 -14.61 14.64
N ILE A 198 -30.91 -15.37 13.52
CA ILE A 198 -29.77 -15.68 12.65
C ILE A 198 -29.47 -14.56 11.64
N MET A 199 -30.48 -13.77 11.25
CA MET A 199 -30.35 -12.72 10.23
C MET A 199 -29.24 -11.69 10.51
N PRO A 200 -29.06 -11.18 11.74
CA PRO A 200 -27.97 -10.27 12.06
C PRO A 200 -26.58 -10.87 11.80
N ASN A 201 -26.41 -12.18 12.05
CA ASN A 201 -25.14 -12.86 11.84
C ASN A 201 -24.81 -12.98 10.34
N ILE A 202 -25.82 -13.25 9.51
CA ILE A 202 -25.68 -13.28 8.04
C ILE A 202 -25.24 -11.91 7.55
N ILE A 203 -25.97 -10.84 7.92
CA ILE A 203 -25.65 -9.47 7.49
C ILE A 203 -24.25 -9.05 7.97
N GLN A 204 -23.88 -9.41 9.18
CA GLN A 204 -22.55 -9.13 9.71
C GLN A 204 -21.46 -9.86 8.92
N THR A 205 -21.68 -11.12 8.56
CA THR A 205 -20.70 -11.91 7.80
C THR A 205 -20.59 -11.39 6.37
N GLU A 206 -21.69 -11.02 5.73
CA GLU A 206 -21.69 -10.37 4.41
C GLU A 206 -20.90 -9.04 4.43
N GLY A 207 -21.12 -8.21 5.44
CA GLY A 207 -20.34 -6.97 5.61
C GLY A 207 -18.86 -7.25 5.88
N SER A 208 -18.53 -8.35 6.59
CA SER A 208 -17.13 -8.74 6.82
C SER A 208 -16.45 -9.22 5.54
N ILE A 209 -17.18 -9.90 4.65
CA ILE A 209 -16.70 -10.32 3.32
C ILE A 209 -16.39 -9.08 2.48
N GLU A 210 -17.26 -8.07 2.46
CA GLU A 210 -17.02 -6.84 1.72
C GLU A 210 -15.76 -6.11 2.21
N VAL A 211 -15.56 -6.03 3.52
CA VAL A 211 -14.34 -5.43 4.11
C VAL A 211 -13.10 -6.25 3.76
N ALA A 212 -13.19 -7.58 3.82
CA ALA A 212 -12.07 -8.45 3.48
C ALA A 212 -11.71 -8.37 1.98
N ASP A 213 -12.70 -8.22 1.11
CA ASP A 213 -12.51 -8.02 -0.33
C ASP A 213 -11.78 -6.70 -0.61
N LEU A 214 -12.22 -5.59 -0.01
CA LEU A 214 -11.54 -4.30 -0.12
C LEU A 214 -10.08 -4.38 0.40
N TYR A 215 -9.85 -5.14 1.46
CA TYR A 215 -8.50 -5.35 1.98
C TYR A 215 -7.62 -6.12 0.99
N MET A 216 -8.17 -7.16 0.33
CA MET A 216 -7.47 -7.89 -0.72
C MET A 216 -7.15 -6.99 -1.93
N HIS A 217 -8.08 -6.15 -2.38
CA HIS A 217 -7.82 -5.16 -3.43
C HIS A 217 -6.66 -4.24 -3.08
N MET A 218 -6.58 -3.80 -1.82
CA MET A 218 -5.48 -2.97 -1.33
C MET A 218 -4.14 -3.73 -1.34
N LEU A 219 -4.11 -4.99 -0.89
CA LEU A 219 -2.89 -5.81 -0.88
C LEU A 219 -2.40 -6.13 -2.29
N LEU A 220 -3.31 -6.42 -3.20
CA LEU A 220 -3.01 -6.76 -4.59
C LEU A 220 -2.80 -5.52 -5.49
N SER A 221 -3.11 -4.31 -4.96
CA SER A 221 -3.10 -3.06 -5.72
C SER A 221 -4.01 -3.10 -6.96
N LEU A 222 -5.11 -3.85 -6.86
CA LEU A 222 -6.12 -3.93 -7.90
C LEU A 222 -7.14 -2.81 -7.74
N PRO A 223 -7.68 -2.27 -8.86
CA PRO A 223 -8.76 -1.30 -8.80
C PRO A 223 -10.06 -1.96 -8.30
N ASN A 224 -10.93 -1.18 -7.65
CA ASN A 224 -12.16 -1.68 -7.01
C ASN A 224 -13.26 -2.10 -8.01
N ASP A 225 -13.07 -1.90 -9.30
CA ASP A 225 -13.98 -2.31 -10.36
C ASP A 225 -13.73 -3.75 -10.87
N VAL A 226 -12.69 -4.40 -10.35
CA VAL A 226 -12.35 -5.80 -10.64
C VAL A 226 -13.00 -6.69 -9.58
N GLU A 227 -13.82 -7.63 -9.99
CA GLU A 227 -14.40 -8.63 -9.10
C GLU A 227 -13.43 -9.80 -8.92
N ILE A 228 -13.05 -10.12 -7.66
CA ILE A 228 -12.12 -11.20 -7.36
C ILE A 228 -12.90 -12.43 -6.92
N THR A 229 -12.71 -13.54 -7.62
CA THR A 229 -13.21 -14.86 -7.20
C THR A 229 -12.05 -15.67 -6.64
N PHE A 230 -12.16 -16.07 -5.37
CA PHE A 230 -11.14 -16.88 -4.69
C PHE A 230 -11.41 -18.36 -4.94
N VAL A 231 -10.36 -19.10 -5.33
CA VAL A 231 -10.45 -20.54 -5.59
C VAL A 231 -9.72 -21.30 -4.51
N GLY A 232 -10.41 -22.17 -3.82
CA GLY A 232 -9.84 -23.06 -2.82
C GLY A 232 -10.86 -23.47 -1.78
N ASP A 233 -10.59 -24.59 -1.16
CA ASP A 233 -11.32 -25.11 -0.03
C ASP A 233 -10.38 -25.09 1.17
N LEU A 234 -10.88 -24.73 2.34
CA LEU A 234 -10.09 -24.74 3.58
C LEU A 234 -9.56 -26.15 3.90
N ASP A 235 -10.27 -27.18 3.53
CA ASP A 235 -9.84 -28.57 3.72
C ASP A 235 -8.60 -28.92 2.89
N TYR A 236 -8.48 -28.39 1.67
CA TYR A 236 -7.29 -28.57 0.82
C TYR A 236 -6.03 -28.02 1.46
N TYR A 237 -6.13 -26.86 2.12
CA TYR A 237 -4.99 -26.20 2.76
C TYR A 237 -4.70 -26.73 4.17
N SER A 238 -5.61 -27.51 4.78
CA SER A 238 -5.42 -28.09 6.12
C SER A 238 -4.26 -29.09 6.12
N GLU A 239 -4.09 -29.87 5.06
CA GLU A 239 -2.99 -30.84 4.92
C GLU A 239 -1.62 -30.13 4.78
N ASP A 240 -1.56 -29.03 4.04
CA ASP A 240 -0.33 -28.24 3.89
C ASP A 240 0.09 -27.58 5.19
N ILE A 241 -0.86 -27.08 5.99
CA ILE A 241 -0.60 -26.48 7.30
C ILE A 241 -0.08 -27.55 8.29
N VAL A 242 -0.71 -28.71 8.33
CA VAL A 242 -0.29 -29.81 9.21
C VAL A 242 1.10 -30.34 8.80
N ASN A 243 1.38 -30.44 7.52
CA ASN A 243 2.68 -30.89 7.01
C ASN A 243 3.77 -29.84 7.19
N SER A 244 3.45 -28.54 7.09
CA SER A 244 4.42 -27.44 7.30
C SER A 244 4.81 -27.27 8.77
N THR A 245 3.96 -27.63 9.72
CA THR A 245 4.30 -27.61 11.15
C THR A 245 5.37 -28.65 11.51
N GLY A 246 5.64 -29.65 10.66
CA GLY A 246 6.73 -30.62 10.83
C GLY A 246 8.12 -30.10 10.38
N TYR A 247 8.19 -29.00 9.66
CA TYR A 247 9.43 -28.39 9.16
C TYR A 247 9.78 -27.11 9.92
N TYR A 248 9.85 -27.15 11.24
CA TYR A 248 10.61 -26.14 11.96
C TYR A 248 12.10 -26.42 11.74
N SER A 249 12.65 -25.86 10.69
CA SER A 249 14.08 -25.73 10.56
C SER A 249 14.55 -24.87 11.72
N THR A 250 15.41 -25.44 12.58
CA THR A 250 16.13 -24.71 13.62
C THR A 250 17.21 -23.79 13.03
N ASP A 251 17.23 -23.64 11.72
CA ASP A 251 18.17 -22.77 11.01
C ASP A 251 17.66 -21.33 11.04
N VAL A 252 18.08 -20.60 12.07
CA VAL A 252 17.75 -19.19 12.32
C VAL A 252 18.36 -18.26 11.26
N SER A 253 19.26 -18.76 10.40
CA SER A 253 19.92 -17.95 9.36
C SER A 253 18.98 -17.44 8.27
N ASN A 254 17.78 -17.99 8.19
CA ASN A 254 16.74 -17.60 7.21
C ASN A 254 15.58 -16.77 7.79
N ASN A 255 15.59 -16.50 9.10
CA ASN A 255 14.62 -15.58 9.71
C ASN A 255 15.19 -14.17 9.64
N SER A 256 14.59 -13.36 8.78
CA SER A 256 14.76 -11.90 8.80
C SER A 256 13.72 -11.33 9.76
N ASP A 257 14.10 -11.12 11.00
CA ASP A 257 13.42 -10.23 11.94
C ASP A 257 13.79 -8.76 11.66
#